data_f3b463b106c6959f289135286b735e2d
#
_entry.id   f3b463b106c6959f289135286b735e2d
#
_cell.length_a   1.000
_cell.length_b   1.000
_cell.length_c   1.000
_cell.angle_alpha   90.00
_cell.angle_beta   90.00
_cell.angle_gamma   90.00
#
_symmetry.space_group_name_H-M   'P 1'
#
loop_
_entity.id
_entity.type
_entity.pdbx_description
1 polymer ?
#
loop_
_entity_poly.entity_id
_entity_poly.type
_entity_poly.pdbx_seq_one_letter_code
_entity_poly.pdbx_strand_id
1 'polypeptide(L)'
;MAYQHIGILAHYSIMELESILLPGIEAKRPVVIAGPCSAETEEQVMTTAKELAAKGMKIFRAGIWKPRTKPGGFEGVGVDGLAWLKEVKKETGMYVSTEVATAKHVYECLKAGIDMLWVGARTTANPFAVQEIADALKGVDIPVLIKNPVNPDLELWIGALERINNAGLKRLGAIHRGFSSYDKKLYRNLPQWHIPIELRRRLPELPIFCDPSHIGGKRELIA
;
A
#
# COMPACT_ATOMS: atom_id res chain seq x y z
N MET A 1 30.75 -9.25 38.68
CA MET A 1 29.54 -9.74 38.03
C MET A 1 29.67 -9.43 36.53
N ALA A 2 29.89 -10.46 35.74
CA ALA A 2 30.06 -10.31 34.28
C ALA A 2 28.67 -10.28 33.62
N TYR A 3 28.32 -9.16 32.99
CA TYR A 3 27.16 -9.10 32.08
C TYR A 3 27.50 -9.89 30.83
N GLN A 4 26.94 -11.08 30.70
CA GLN A 4 26.90 -11.77 29.41
C GLN A 4 25.98 -10.99 28.48
N HIS A 5 26.55 -10.37 27.45
CA HIS A 5 25.80 -9.92 26.29
C HIS A 5 25.25 -11.15 25.57
N ILE A 6 24.01 -11.48 25.87
CA ILE A 6 23.24 -12.39 25.01
C ILE A 6 23.01 -11.61 23.72
N GLY A 7 23.85 -11.85 22.73
CA GLY A 7 23.63 -11.40 21.37
C GLY A 7 22.36 -12.08 20.84
N ILE A 8 21.25 -11.37 20.87
CA ILE A 8 20.07 -11.74 20.10
C ILE A 8 20.48 -11.59 18.64
N LEU A 9 20.93 -12.69 18.03
CA LEU A 9 20.96 -12.80 16.58
C LEU A 9 19.50 -12.66 16.13
N ALA A 10 19.12 -11.46 15.70
CA ALA A 10 17.87 -11.25 15.03
C ALA A 10 17.86 -12.20 13.84
N HIS A 11 17.10 -13.28 13.92
CA HIS A 11 16.77 -14.12 12.78
C HIS A 11 15.94 -13.23 11.84
N TYR A 12 16.63 -12.54 10.92
CA TYR A 12 15.95 -11.97 9.77
C TYR A 12 15.44 -13.16 8.95
N SER A 13 14.15 -13.37 8.99
CA SER A 13 13.49 -14.29 8.08
C SER A 13 13.85 -13.85 6.66
N ILE A 14 14.49 -14.72 5.90
CA ILE A 14 14.79 -14.44 4.49
C ILE A 14 13.44 -14.44 3.78
N MET A 15 12.94 -13.26 3.45
CA MET A 15 11.71 -13.15 2.66
C MET A 15 11.98 -13.64 1.24
N GLU A 16 11.16 -14.57 0.77
CA GLU A 16 11.16 -14.97 -0.62
C GLU A 16 10.33 -13.97 -1.44
N LEU A 17 11.01 -13.18 -2.26
CA LEU A 17 10.37 -12.14 -3.06
C LEU A 17 10.43 -12.46 -4.55
N GLU A 18 9.35 -12.15 -5.23
CA GLU A 18 9.20 -12.21 -6.68
C GLU A 18 8.84 -10.84 -7.24
N SER A 19 8.96 -10.68 -8.56
CA SER A 19 8.63 -9.41 -9.21
C SER A 19 7.19 -8.99 -8.94
N ILE A 20 7.02 -7.77 -8.44
CA ILE A 20 5.71 -7.17 -8.21
C ILE A 20 5.05 -6.65 -9.49
N LEU A 21 5.79 -6.61 -10.59
CA LEU A 21 5.29 -6.05 -11.85
C LEU A 21 4.16 -6.90 -12.41
N LEU A 22 3.14 -6.22 -12.90
CA LEU A 22 2.04 -6.84 -13.63
C LEU A 22 2.43 -7.04 -15.11
N PRO A 23 1.84 -8.02 -15.81
CA PRO A 23 2.16 -8.29 -17.22
C PRO A 23 2.09 -7.03 -18.09
N GLY A 24 3.07 -6.81 -18.94
CA GLY A 24 3.14 -5.62 -19.81
C GLY A 24 3.53 -4.31 -19.10
N ILE A 25 3.89 -4.37 -17.81
CA ILE A 25 4.50 -3.24 -17.11
C ILE A 25 6.02 -3.37 -17.21
N GLU A 26 6.65 -2.40 -17.87
CA GLU A 26 8.12 -2.37 -17.98
C GLU A 26 8.77 -2.06 -16.64
N ALA A 27 9.93 -2.67 -16.40
CA ALA A 27 10.76 -2.39 -15.19
C ALA A 27 11.41 -0.98 -15.21
N LYS A 28 11.12 -0.17 -16.24
CA LYS A 28 11.64 1.20 -16.35
C LYS A 28 11.09 2.08 -15.22
N ARG A 29 11.99 2.67 -14.47
CA ARG A 29 11.62 3.53 -13.35
C ARG A 29 11.42 4.98 -13.78
N PRO A 30 10.49 5.71 -13.14
CA PRO A 30 9.59 5.23 -12.09
C PRO A 30 8.38 4.46 -12.62
N VAL A 31 7.97 3.39 -11.94
CA VAL A 31 6.65 2.78 -12.12
C VAL A 31 5.64 3.65 -11.38
N VAL A 32 4.64 4.15 -12.10
CA VAL A 32 3.66 5.09 -11.54
C VAL A 32 2.32 4.39 -11.30
N ILE A 33 1.81 4.53 -10.07
CA ILE A 33 0.47 4.12 -9.66
C ILE A 33 -0.32 5.40 -9.37
N ALA A 34 -1.27 5.75 -10.22
CA ALA A 34 -1.97 7.03 -10.16
C ALA A 34 -3.48 6.87 -9.96
N GLY A 35 -4.11 7.88 -9.38
CA GLY A 35 -5.56 7.91 -9.16
C GLY A 35 -5.96 8.60 -7.86
N PRO A 36 -7.26 8.77 -7.60
CA PRO A 36 -7.75 9.53 -6.46
C PRO A 36 -7.44 8.83 -5.13
N CYS A 37 -7.13 9.62 -4.11
CA CYS A 37 -6.95 9.09 -2.76
C CYS A 37 -8.24 8.43 -2.24
N SER A 38 -9.38 9.02 -2.58
CA SER A 38 -10.72 8.56 -2.23
C SER A 38 -11.58 8.48 -3.49
N ALA A 39 -12.21 7.34 -3.73
CA ALA A 39 -13.32 7.23 -4.68
C ALA A 39 -14.55 7.80 -4.02
N GLU A 40 -15.12 8.87 -4.58
CA GLU A 40 -16.26 9.58 -4.00
C GLU A 40 -17.52 9.45 -4.87
N THR A 41 -17.34 9.50 -6.19
CA THR A 41 -18.39 9.27 -7.18
C THR A 41 -17.85 8.45 -8.37
N GLU A 42 -18.74 7.77 -9.07
CA GLU A 42 -18.38 7.02 -10.28
C GLU A 42 -17.81 7.96 -11.36
N GLU A 43 -18.44 9.12 -11.55
CA GLU A 43 -18.01 10.14 -12.51
C GLU A 43 -16.56 10.59 -12.23
N GLN A 44 -16.23 10.90 -10.97
CA GLN A 44 -14.88 11.28 -10.56
C GLN A 44 -13.88 10.16 -10.91
N VAL A 45 -14.21 8.92 -10.59
CA VAL A 45 -13.34 7.75 -10.81
C VAL A 45 -13.11 7.54 -12.30
N MET A 46 -14.18 7.53 -13.09
CA MET A 46 -14.12 7.27 -14.55
C MET A 46 -13.42 8.41 -15.29
N THR A 47 -13.72 9.67 -14.98
CA THR A 47 -13.07 10.83 -15.60
C THR A 47 -11.56 10.79 -15.33
N THR A 48 -11.18 10.63 -14.05
CA THR A 48 -9.75 10.54 -13.67
C THR A 48 -9.06 9.37 -14.36
N ALA A 49 -9.71 8.23 -14.45
CA ALA A 49 -9.13 7.04 -15.10
C ALA A 49 -8.89 7.26 -16.59
N LYS A 50 -9.84 7.83 -17.32
CA LYS A 50 -9.71 8.15 -18.73
C LYS A 50 -8.59 9.15 -19.00
N GLU A 51 -8.49 10.20 -18.20
CA GLU A 51 -7.41 11.19 -18.30
C GLU A 51 -6.03 10.58 -18.06
N LEU A 52 -5.91 9.69 -17.08
CA LEU A 52 -4.66 8.99 -16.76
C LEU A 52 -4.28 7.98 -17.85
N ALA A 53 -5.25 7.24 -18.37
CA ALA A 53 -5.05 6.31 -19.48
C ALA A 53 -4.57 7.05 -20.75
N ALA A 54 -5.17 8.20 -21.07
CA ALA A 54 -4.74 9.05 -22.18
C ALA A 54 -3.29 9.57 -22.04
N LYS A 55 -2.78 9.65 -20.80
CA LYS A 55 -1.38 9.98 -20.49
C LYS A 55 -0.46 8.75 -20.44
N GLY A 56 -0.95 7.58 -20.82
CA GLY A 56 -0.18 6.34 -20.86
C GLY A 56 0.00 5.64 -19.53
N MET A 57 -0.71 6.04 -18.48
CA MET A 57 -0.68 5.34 -17.20
C MET A 57 -1.21 3.91 -17.37
N LYS A 58 -0.60 2.96 -16.63
CA LYS A 58 -0.93 1.54 -16.74
C LYS A 58 -1.57 0.98 -15.46
N ILE A 59 -1.40 1.64 -14.33
CA ILE A 59 -1.94 1.20 -13.04
C ILE A 59 -2.75 2.34 -12.43
N PHE A 60 -4.04 2.08 -12.24
CA PHE A 60 -4.97 2.98 -11.59
C PHE A 60 -5.19 2.58 -10.13
N ARG A 61 -5.27 3.56 -9.23
CA ARG A 61 -5.61 3.32 -7.84
C ARG A 61 -6.78 4.18 -7.41
N ALA A 62 -7.68 3.64 -6.58
CA ALA A 62 -8.67 4.44 -5.85
C ALA A 62 -8.97 3.78 -4.50
N GLY A 63 -9.00 4.58 -3.44
CA GLY A 63 -9.37 4.08 -2.11
C GLY A 63 -10.89 4.09 -1.96
N ILE A 64 -11.51 2.93 -1.86
CA ILE A 64 -12.97 2.78 -1.70
C ILE A 64 -13.38 2.59 -0.24
N TRP A 65 -12.49 2.17 0.62
CA TRP A 65 -12.63 2.16 2.08
C TRP A 65 -11.66 3.15 2.71
N LYS A 66 -12.16 4.00 3.60
CA LYS A 66 -11.39 5.11 4.17
C LYS A 66 -11.47 5.10 5.69
N PRO A 67 -10.49 4.45 6.39
CA PRO A 67 -10.45 4.51 7.84
C PRO A 67 -10.21 5.96 8.29
N ARG A 68 -11.19 6.57 8.95
CA ARG A 68 -11.09 7.94 9.46
C ARG A 68 -10.69 7.96 10.92
N THR A 69 -9.93 8.98 11.31
CA THR A 69 -9.54 9.17 12.71
C THR A 69 -10.72 9.62 13.57
N LYS A 70 -11.62 10.41 12.98
CA LYS A 70 -12.83 10.89 13.65
C LYS A 70 -14.06 10.24 13.03
N PRO A 71 -15.05 9.81 13.83
CA PRO A 71 -16.30 9.30 13.31
C PRO A 71 -17.09 10.42 12.61
N GLY A 72 -18.04 10.04 11.75
CA GLY A 72 -18.91 10.98 11.03
C GLY A 72 -18.32 11.62 9.77
N GLY A 73 -17.07 11.26 9.40
CA GLY A 73 -16.50 11.62 8.10
C GLY A 73 -16.88 10.61 7.02
N PHE A 74 -16.63 10.96 5.75
CA PHE A 74 -16.81 10.03 4.63
C PHE A 74 -15.87 8.83 4.76
N GLU A 75 -16.40 7.63 4.99
CA GLU A 75 -15.63 6.40 5.22
C GLU A 75 -15.40 5.58 3.95
N GLY A 76 -15.71 6.16 2.80
CA GLY A 76 -15.60 5.53 1.49
C GLY A 76 -16.95 5.01 0.99
N VAL A 77 -16.99 4.69 -0.30
CA VAL A 77 -18.18 4.13 -0.96
C VAL A 77 -18.32 2.61 -0.73
N GLY A 78 -17.30 1.99 -0.17
CA GLY A 78 -17.33 0.57 0.13
C GLY A 78 -17.35 -0.30 -1.13
N VAL A 79 -18.14 -1.36 -1.07
CA VAL A 79 -18.24 -2.41 -2.11
C VAL A 79 -18.71 -1.84 -3.46
N ASP A 80 -19.53 -0.80 -3.46
CA ASP A 80 -20.03 -0.18 -4.71
C ASP A 80 -18.88 0.35 -5.57
N GLY A 81 -17.81 0.85 -4.95
CA GLY A 81 -16.61 1.29 -5.66
C GLY A 81 -15.87 0.19 -6.42
N LEU A 82 -16.07 -1.08 -6.09
CA LEU A 82 -15.51 -2.21 -6.84
C LEU A 82 -16.11 -2.31 -8.24
N ALA A 83 -17.39 -1.99 -8.40
CA ALA A 83 -18.03 -1.94 -9.72
C ALA A 83 -17.38 -0.86 -10.60
N TRP A 84 -17.09 0.30 -10.03
CA TRP A 84 -16.42 1.40 -10.73
C TRP A 84 -14.98 1.02 -11.15
N LEU A 85 -14.23 0.34 -10.27
CA LEU A 85 -12.89 -0.14 -10.60
C LEU A 85 -12.91 -1.20 -11.72
N LYS A 86 -13.92 -2.08 -11.75
CA LYS A 86 -14.12 -3.02 -12.85
C LYS A 86 -14.39 -2.30 -14.17
N GLU A 87 -15.20 -1.26 -14.16
CA GLU A 87 -15.49 -0.48 -15.38
C GLU A 87 -14.26 0.31 -15.84
N VAL A 88 -13.46 0.87 -14.91
CA VAL A 88 -12.14 1.46 -15.23
C VAL A 88 -11.27 0.46 -16.00
N LYS A 89 -11.12 -0.76 -15.46
CA LYS A 89 -10.32 -1.81 -16.11
C LYS A 89 -10.83 -2.14 -17.51
N LYS A 90 -12.13 -2.26 -17.67
CA LYS A 90 -12.78 -2.59 -18.93
C LYS A 90 -12.62 -1.47 -19.99
N GLU A 91 -12.86 -0.21 -19.59
CA GLU A 91 -12.83 0.93 -20.52
C GLU A 91 -11.42 1.41 -20.88
N THR A 92 -10.45 1.26 -19.94
CA THR A 92 -9.11 1.84 -20.11
C THR A 92 -8.01 0.82 -20.34
N GLY A 93 -8.26 -0.45 -20.03
CA GLY A 93 -7.25 -1.50 -20.02
C GLY A 93 -6.19 -1.36 -18.92
N MET A 94 -6.33 -0.39 -18.00
CA MET A 94 -5.44 -0.26 -16.87
C MET A 94 -5.67 -1.35 -15.83
N TYR A 95 -4.61 -1.76 -15.15
CA TYR A 95 -4.70 -2.52 -13.92
C TYR A 95 -5.28 -1.67 -12.81
N VAL A 96 -6.06 -2.27 -11.92
CA VAL A 96 -6.75 -1.55 -10.85
C VAL A 96 -6.29 -2.01 -9.47
N SER A 97 -6.20 -1.05 -8.55
CA SER A 97 -5.71 -1.27 -7.20
C SER A 97 -6.57 -0.54 -6.16
N THR A 98 -6.73 -1.12 -4.98
CA THR A 98 -7.43 -0.50 -3.85
C THR A 98 -6.88 -0.91 -2.49
N GLU A 99 -7.26 -0.17 -1.43
CA GLU A 99 -6.90 -0.44 -0.04
C GLU A 99 -7.71 -1.60 0.53
N VAL A 100 -7.07 -2.45 1.33
CA VAL A 100 -7.75 -3.45 2.17
C VAL A 100 -7.36 -3.25 3.63
N ALA A 101 -8.30 -3.49 4.54
CA ALA A 101 -8.11 -3.34 5.98
C ALA A 101 -8.66 -4.55 6.78
N THR A 102 -9.38 -5.47 6.15
CA THR A 102 -9.98 -6.66 6.76
C THR A 102 -9.97 -7.82 5.78
N ALA A 103 -10.16 -9.05 6.26
CA ALA A 103 -10.35 -10.23 5.40
C ALA A 103 -11.54 -10.07 4.45
N LYS A 104 -12.65 -9.47 4.91
CA LYS A 104 -13.81 -9.19 4.06
C LYS A 104 -13.44 -8.33 2.85
N HIS A 105 -12.65 -7.26 3.04
CA HIS A 105 -12.19 -6.42 1.93
C HIS A 105 -11.34 -7.22 0.92
N VAL A 106 -10.49 -8.13 1.41
CA VAL A 106 -9.69 -9.02 0.55
C VAL A 106 -10.61 -9.87 -0.32
N TYR A 107 -11.56 -10.59 0.28
CA TYR A 107 -12.48 -11.47 -0.46
C TYR A 107 -13.30 -10.71 -1.51
N GLU A 108 -13.82 -9.54 -1.17
CA GLU A 108 -14.58 -8.71 -2.13
C GLU A 108 -13.70 -8.21 -3.28
N CYS A 109 -12.45 -7.82 -3.01
CA CYS A 109 -11.49 -7.43 -4.04
C CYS A 109 -11.14 -8.58 -4.98
N LEU A 110 -10.85 -9.76 -4.43
CA LEU A 110 -10.54 -10.95 -5.23
C LEU A 110 -11.72 -11.35 -6.12
N LYS A 111 -12.93 -11.38 -5.56
CA LYS A 111 -14.16 -11.65 -6.32
C LYS A 111 -14.42 -10.62 -7.42
N ALA A 112 -14.04 -9.36 -7.18
CA ALA A 112 -14.18 -8.29 -8.16
C ALA A 112 -13.07 -8.28 -9.23
N GLY A 113 -12.02 -9.11 -9.10
CA GLY A 113 -10.90 -9.15 -10.05
C GLY A 113 -9.99 -7.93 -9.97
N ILE A 114 -9.77 -7.39 -8.77
CA ILE A 114 -8.77 -6.35 -8.50
C ILE A 114 -7.38 -6.93 -8.72
N ASP A 115 -6.49 -6.19 -9.38
CA ASP A 115 -5.18 -6.68 -9.82
C ASP A 115 -4.06 -6.49 -8.81
N MET A 116 -4.21 -5.57 -7.88
CA MET A 116 -3.21 -5.24 -6.86
C MET A 116 -3.90 -4.70 -5.61
N LEU A 117 -3.39 -5.05 -4.44
CA LEU A 117 -3.92 -4.56 -3.16
C LEU A 117 -2.88 -3.73 -2.43
N TRP A 118 -3.33 -2.82 -1.56
CA TRP A 118 -2.42 -2.26 -0.56
C TRP A 118 -3.04 -2.29 0.84
N VAL A 119 -2.17 -2.52 1.82
CA VAL A 119 -2.50 -2.42 3.24
C VAL A 119 -2.26 -0.99 3.70
N GLY A 120 -3.27 -0.37 4.28
CA GLY A 120 -3.20 1.03 4.73
C GLY A 120 -2.34 1.22 5.98
N ALA A 121 -1.80 2.42 6.18
CA ALA A 121 -0.88 2.74 7.27
C ALA A 121 -1.46 2.49 8.69
N ARG A 122 -2.77 2.68 8.87
CA ARG A 122 -3.45 2.38 10.14
C ARG A 122 -3.60 0.88 10.37
N THR A 123 -3.85 0.14 9.31
CA THR A 123 -3.94 -1.33 9.34
C THR A 123 -2.57 -1.93 9.59
N THR A 124 -1.51 -1.44 8.92
CA THR A 124 -0.12 -1.88 9.14
C THR A 124 0.31 -1.71 10.60
N ALA A 125 -0.20 -0.70 11.31
CA ALA A 125 0.06 -0.47 12.73
C ALA A 125 -0.62 -1.50 13.66
N ASN A 126 -1.43 -2.42 13.14
CA ASN A 126 -2.14 -3.43 13.91
C ASN A 126 -1.75 -4.84 13.43
N PRO A 127 -0.87 -5.57 14.15
CA PRO A 127 -0.43 -6.91 13.76
C PRO A 127 -1.56 -7.93 13.61
N PHE A 128 -2.65 -7.84 14.39
CA PHE A 128 -3.80 -8.73 14.26
C PHE A 128 -4.55 -8.51 12.95
N ALA A 129 -4.77 -7.25 12.57
CA ALA A 129 -5.43 -6.92 11.31
C ALA A 129 -4.56 -7.35 10.10
N VAL A 130 -3.24 -7.18 10.19
CA VAL A 130 -2.32 -7.66 9.15
C VAL A 130 -2.35 -9.19 9.06
N GLN A 131 -2.39 -9.90 10.19
CA GLN A 131 -2.48 -11.36 10.20
C GLN A 131 -3.79 -11.84 9.59
N GLU A 132 -4.92 -11.20 9.90
CA GLU A 132 -6.22 -11.51 9.30
C GLU A 132 -6.20 -11.36 7.76
N ILE A 133 -5.57 -10.29 7.25
CA ILE A 133 -5.37 -10.07 5.82
C ILE A 133 -4.46 -11.14 5.22
N ALA A 134 -3.35 -11.47 5.90
CA ALA A 134 -2.42 -12.51 5.47
C ALA A 134 -3.12 -13.87 5.34
N ASP A 135 -3.93 -14.24 6.33
CA ASP A 135 -4.69 -15.48 6.31
C ASP A 135 -5.74 -15.53 5.16
N ALA A 136 -6.38 -14.40 4.87
CA ALA A 136 -7.32 -14.26 3.75
C ALA A 136 -6.65 -14.35 2.37
N LEU A 137 -5.35 -14.08 2.30
CA LEU A 137 -4.56 -14.10 1.05
C LEU A 137 -3.83 -15.43 0.82
N LYS A 138 -3.91 -16.41 1.72
CA LYS A 138 -3.26 -17.71 1.55
C LYS A 138 -3.67 -18.38 0.24
N GLY A 139 -2.68 -18.80 -0.55
CA GLY A 139 -2.89 -19.46 -1.85
C GLY A 139 -3.30 -18.53 -2.99
N VAL A 140 -3.25 -17.22 -2.79
CA VAL A 140 -3.56 -16.21 -3.82
C VAL A 140 -2.27 -15.63 -4.38
N ASP A 141 -2.16 -15.55 -5.71
CA ASP A 141 -1.07 -14.83 -6.39
C ASP A 141 -1.55 -13.44 -6.83
N ILE A 142 -1.39 -12.47 -5.93
CA ILE A 142 -1.71 -11.06 -6.19
C ILE A 142 -0.60 -10.16 -5.62
N PRO A 143 -0.17 -9.10 -6.32
CA PRO A 143 0.75 -8.11 -5.75
C PRO A 143 0.13 -7.38 -4.56
N VAL A 144 0.88 -7.27 -3.46
CA VAL A 144 0.45 -6.55 -2.25
C VAL A 144 1.48 -5.51 -1.85
N LEU A 145 1.03 -4.27 -1.76
CA LEU A 145 1.83 -3.16 -1.28
C LEU A 145 1.51 -2.88 0.21
N ILE A 146 2.51 -2.67 1.03
CA ILE A 146 2.33 -2.41 2.45
C ILE A 146 2.84 -1.02 2.80
N LYS A 147 1.93 -0.12 3.18
CA LYS A 147 2.30 1.23 3.63
C LYS A 147 3.05 1.14 4.96
N ASN A 148 4.03 2.03 5.17
CA ASN A 148 4.60 2.17 6.51
C ASN A 148 3.50 2.48 7.54
N PRO A 149 3.65 2.02 8.80
CA PRO A 149 2.71 2.35 9.87
C PRO A 149 2.64 3.86 10.09
N VAL A 150 1.58 4.32 10.74
CA VAL A 150 1.37 5.75 11.03
C VAL A 150 2.49 6.32 11.88
N ASN A 151 2.90 5.59 12.91
CA ASN A 151 4.04 5.91 13.78
C ASN A 151 5.37 5.48 13.14
N PRO A 152 6.50 6.13 13.49
CA PRO A 152 7.82 5.82 12.95
C PRO A 152 8.41 4.57 13.62
N ASP A 153 7.96 3.40 13.17
CA ASP A 153 8.35 2.09 13.69
C ASP A 153 8.71 1.16 12.54
N LEU A 154 10.01 0.94 12.36
CA LEU A 154 10.55 0.09 11.30
C LEU A 154 10.23 -1.40 11.53
N GLU A 155 10.34 -1.87 12.78
CA GLU A 155 10.12 -3.28 13.10
C GLU A 155 8.65 -3.67 12.87
N LEU A 156 7.73 -2.76 13.17
CA LEU A 156 6.32 -2.96 12.88
C LEU A 156 6.04 -3.02 11.37
N TRP A 157 6.78 -2.23 10.56
CA TRP A 157 6.66 -2.27 9.10
C TRP A 157 7.22 -3.57 8.53
N ILE A 158 8.40 -3.99 8.97
CA ILE A 158 9.02 -5.26 8.57
C ILE A 158 8.13 -6.43 8.99
N GLY A 159 7.65 -6.44 10.24
CA GLY A 159 6.77 -7.49 10.73
C GLY A 159 5.45 -7.62 9.93
N ALA A 160 4.92 -6.51 9.41
CA ALA A 160 3.76 -6.55 8.51
C ALA A 160 4.10 -7.20 7.15
N LEU A 161 5.27 -6.87 6.58
CA LEU A 161 5.78 -7.49 5.35
C LEU A 161 6.00 -8.99 5.53
N GLU A 162 6.67 -9.39 6.62
CA GLU A 162 6.94 -10.80 6.95
C GLU A 162 5.65 -11.61 7.13
N ARG A 163 4.63 -11.08 7.81
CA ARG A 163 3.35 -11.78 7.98
C ARG A 163 2.69 -12.11 6.65
N ILE A 164 2.67 -11.16 5.73
CA ILE A 164 2.09 -11.38 4.39
C ILE A 164 2.97 -12.35 3.58
N ASN A 165 4.30 -12.23 3.66
CA ASN A 165 5.22 -13.15 3.00
C ASN A 165 5.11 -14.59 3.53
N ASN A 166 5.05 -14.76 4.84
CA ASN A 166 4.87 -16.08 5.50
C ASN A 166 3.52 -16.74 5.17
N ALA A 167 2.51 -15.98 4.75
CA ALA A 167 1.27 -16.54 4.21
C ALA A 167 1.41 -17.05 2.77
N GLY A 168 2.60 -16.92 2.16
CA GLY A 168 2.94 -17.42 0.82
C GLY A 168 2.94 -16.37 -0.28
N LEU A 169 2.71 -15.08 0.05
CA LEU A 169 2.71 -14.02 -0.95
C LEU A 169 4.15 -13.53 -1.17
N LYS A 170 4.64 -13.71 -2.39
CA LYS A 170 6.01 -13.35 -2.78
C LYS A 170 6.08 -12.01 -3.52
N ARG A 171 4.97 -11.55 -4.12
CA ARG A 171 4.90 -10.32 -4.91
C ARG A 171 4.58 -9.12 -4.00
N LEU A 172 5.56 -8.69 -3.21
CA LEU A 172 5.42 -7.65 -2.21
C LEU A 172 6.15 -6.37 -2.58
N GLY A 173 5.66 -5.24 -2.05
CA GLY A 173 6.33 -3.97 -2.09
C GLY A 173 5.97 -3.11 -0.88
N ALA A 174 6.83 -2.17 -0.56
CA ALA A 174 6.62 -1.22 0.52
C ALA A 174 6.20 0.15 -0.04
N ILE A 175 5.29 0.86 0.64
CA ILE A 175 4.93 2.25 0.32
C ILE A 175 5.37 3.15 1.46
N HIS A 176 6.30 4.05 1.16
CA HIS A 176 6.68 5.13 2.06
C HIS A 176 5.76 6.33 1.85
N ARG A 177 4.95 6.65 2.89
CA ARG A 177 3.98 7.75 2.87
C ARG A 177 4.24 8.81 3.96
N GLY A 178 5.41 8.77 4.61
CA GLY A 178 5.74 9.55 5.78
C GLY A 178 5.08 9.05 7.06
N PHE A 179 5.48 9.63 8.18
CA PHE A 179 5.06 9.23 9.52
C PHE A 179 4.34 10.37 10.22
N SER A 180 3.45 10.02 11.16
CA SER A 180 2.77 11.03 11.96
C SER A 180 3.77 11.78 12.86
N SER A 181 3.52 13.07 13.00
CA SER A 181 4.23 13.91 13.96
C SER A 181 3.23 14.87 14.60
N TYR A 182 3.50 15.27 15.82
CA TYR A 182 2.74 16.34 16.48
C TYR A 182 2.99 17.68 15.79
N ASP A 183 4.24 17.96 15.43
CA ASP A 183 4.63 19.16 14.70
C ASP A 183 4.46 18.97 13.19
N LYS A 184 3.49 19.67 12.60
CA LYS A 184 3.13 19.61 11.17
C LYS A 184 3.41 20.94 10.46
N LYS A 185 4.61 21.47 10.56
CA LYS A 185 4.95 22.77 9.97
C LYS A 185 4.97 22.75 8.44
N LEU A 186 5.73 21.84 7.84
CA LEU A 186 5.94 21.76 6.40
C LEU A 186 5.16 20.59 5.80
N TYR A 187 5.42 19.38 6.29
CA TYR A 187 4.85 18.15 5.75
C TYR A 187 3.58 17.73 6.50
N ARG A 188 2.63 17.16 5.79
CA ARG A 188 1.48 16.50 6.42
C ARG A 188 1.91 15.30 7.25
N ASN A 189 2.87 14.52 6.73
CA ASN A 189 3.52 13.42 7.44
C ASN A 189 5.02 13.52 7.20
N LEU A 190 5.80 13.55 8.27
CA LEU A 190 7.25 13.68 8.16
C LEU A 190 7.86 12.51 7.41
N PRO A 191 8.71 12.75 6.41
CA PRO A 191 9.27 11.67 5.60
C PRO A 191 10.21 10.76 6.39
N GLN A 192 10.99 11.27 7.36
CA GLN A 192 11.97 10.49 8.16
C GLN A 192 12.72 9.46 7.30
N TRP A 193 13.42 9.95 6.27
CA TRP A 193 14.05 9.14 5.22
C TRP A 193 14.97 8.04 5.72
N HIS A 194 15.56 8.20 6.92
CA HIS A 194 16.40 7.16 7.54
C HIS A 194 15.65 5.82 7.71
N ILE A 195 14.33 5.83 7.92
CA ILE A 195 13.53 4.61 8.10
C ILE A 195 13.40 3.82 6.78
N PRO A 196 12.93 4.40 5.65
CA PRO A 196 12.88 3.66 4.40
C PRO A 196 14.27 3.32 3.84
N ILE A 197 15.31 4.11 4.15
CA ILE A 197 16.70 3.76 3.81
C ILE A 197 17.14 2.52 4.59
N GLU A 198 16.86 2.46 5.88
CA GLU A 198 17.18 1.28 6.70
C GLU A 198 16.35 0.05 6.27
N LEU A 199 15.06 0.24 5.93
CA LEU A 199 14.26 -0.84 5.32
C LEU A 199 14.94 -1.39 4.06
N ARG A 200 15.39 -0.51 3.17
CA ARG A 200 16.09 -0.90 1.93
C ARG A 200 17.40 -1.63 2.21
N ARG A 201 18.12 -1.23 3.26
CA ARG A 201 19.36 -1.89 3.67
C ARG A 201 19.13 -3.31 4.17
N ARG A 202 18.04 -3.53 4.92
CA ARG A 202 17.67 -4.85 5.47
C ARG A 202 17.02 -5.76 4.43
N LEU A 203 16.25 -5.20 3.51
CA LEU A 203 15.49 -5.91 2.49
C LEU A 203 15.82 -5.33 1.09
N PRO A 204 17.01 -5.61 0.55
CA PRO A 204 17.51 -4.99 -0.67
C PRO A 204 16.67 -5.33 -1.92
N GLU A 205 16.03 -6.49 -1.96
CA GLU A 205 15.19 -6.93 -3.07
C GLU A 205 13.76 -6.36 -3.03
N LEU A 206 13.32 -5.81 -1.88
CA LEU A 206 11.98 -5.27 -1.73
C LEU A 206 11.84 -3.94 -2.48
N PRO A 207 10.92 -3.81 -3.45
CA PRO A 207 10.66 -2.54 -4.10
C PRO A 207 9.98 -1.57 -3.14
N ILE A 208 10.49 -0.32 -3.10
CA ILE A 208 9.92 0.75 -2.27
C ILE A 208 9.32 1.82 -3.19
N PHE A 209 8.05 2.10 -2.98
CA PHE A 209 7.28 3.16 -3.62
C PHE A 209 7.22 4.39 -2.72
N CYS A 210 7.28 5.58 -3.30
CA CYS A 210 7.06 6.83 -2.58
C CYS A 210 5.63 7.31 -2.82
N ASP A 211 4.92 7.71 -1.74
CA ASP A 211 3.62 8.37 -1.81
C ASP A 211 3.79 9.85 -1.43
N PRO A 212 4.19 10.72 -2.38
CA PRO A 212 4.48 12.12 -2.10
C PRO A 212 3.24 12.90 -1.67
N SER A 213 2.04 12.47 -2.13
CA SER A 213 0.78 13.12 -1.79
C SER A 213 0.46 13.06 -0.30
N HIS A 214 0.77 11.94 0.36
CA HIS A 214 0.57 11.81 1.80
C HIS A 214 1.71 12.44 2.60
N ILE A 215 2.93 12.47 2.08
CA ILE A 215 4.07 13.17 2.69
C ILE A 215 3.81 14.67 2.69
N GLY A 216 3.63 15.26 1.52
CA GLY A 216 3.48 16.70 1.35
C GLY A 216 2.14 17.21 1.87
N GLY A 217 1.04 16.58 1.45
CA GLY A 217 -0.32 17.01 1.76
C GLY A 217 -0.76 18.31 1.09
N LYS A 218 0.12 18.95 0.34
CA LYS A 218 -0.10 20.16 -0.45
C LYS A 218 0.49 19.97 -1.84
N ARG A 219 -0.18 20.54 -2.85
CA ARG A 219 0.21 20.38 -4.26
C ARG A 219 1.63 20.90 -4.54
N GLU A 220 2.01 22.00 -3.92
CA GLU A 220 3.31 22.65 -4.11
C GLU A 220 4.50 21.82 -3.59
N LEU A 221 4.24 20.80 -2.77
CA LEU A 221 5.28 19.91 -2.24
C LEU A 221 5.38 18.56 -3.00
N ILE A 222 4.60 18.40 -4.09
CA ILE A 222 4.54 17.14 -4.84
C ILE A 222 5.25 17.25 -6.19
N ALA A 223 5.43 18.46 -6.68
CA ALA A 223 6.07 18.78 -7.96
C ALA A 223 7.59 18.56 -7.97
#